data_873760d24bcd8e53f69d9d82488a6769
#
_entry.id   873760d24bcd8e53f69d9d82488a6769
#
_cell.length_a   1.000
_cell.length_b   1.000
_cell.length_c   1.000
_cell.angle_alpha   90.00
_cell.angle_beta   90.00
_cell.angle_gamma   90.00
#
_symmetry.space_group_name_H-M   'P 1'
#
loop_
_entity.id
_entity.type
_entity.pdbx_description
1 polymer ?
#
loop_
_entity_poly.entity_id
_entity_poly.type
_entity_poly.pdbx_seq_one_letter_code
_entity_poly.pdbx_strand_id
1 'polypeptide(L)'
;AHLPATMSVVAIGLSISIVLGLGLAVLMDISEIAEKALYPLIIASQTIPTTALAPLFVLWFGYGIWSKVLVTVLITFFPITITVFDGFKSVKTEMEELLFTFGASKRQIFFKLKIPAVLPCFFSAIKMAVPMSIIGAAIGEWLGAQSGLGYFSRRMMTQLDGAGVFAPILLLSVVAMFFTELVAILEKRLIHWRND
;
A
#
# COMPACT_ATOMS: atom_id res chain seq x y z
N ALA A 1 -19.24 -15.51 6.18
CA ALA A 1 -18.57 -15.10 7.45
C ALA A 1 -17.09 -14.74 7.24
N HIS A 2 -16.34 -15.44 6.34
CA HIS A 2 -14.88 -15.26 6.20
C HIS A 2 -14.51 -14.02 5.37
N LEU A 3 -15.21 -13.71 4.28
CA LEU A 3 -14.90 -12.56 3.41
C LEU A 3 -14.91 -11.21 4.16
N PRO A 4 -15.92 -10.87 4.98
CA PRO A 4 -15.90 -9.59 5.72
C PRO A 4 -14.71 -9.47 6.69
N ALA A 5 -14.26 -10.58 7.29
CA ALA A 5 -13.10 -10.58 8.18
C ALA A 5 -11.82 -10.20 7.42
N THR A 6 -11.57 -10.82 6.26
CA THR A 6 -10.43 -10.46 5.41
C THR A 6 -10.54 -9.01 4.92
N MET A 7 -11.73 -8.59 4.47
CA MET A 7 -11.93 -7.22 3.98
C MET A 7 -11.70 -6.16 5.05
N SER A 8 -12.04 -6.43 6.31
CA SER A 8 -11.73 -5.49 7.40
C SER A 8 -10.23 -5.32 7.62
N VAL A 9 -9.46 -6.41 7.56
CA VAL A 9 -7.99 -6.36 7.65
C VAL A 9 -7.41 -5.57 6.48
N VAL A 10 -7.87 -5.86 5.26
CA VAL A 10 -7.45 -5.15 4.03
C VAL A 10 -7.75 -3.67 4.12
N ALA A 11 -8.98 -3.30 4.48
CA ALA A 11 -9.40 -1.90 4.53
C ALA A 11 -8.59 -1.10 5.57
N ILE A 12 -8.43 -1.64 6.78
CA ILE A 12 -7.67 -0.97 7.84
C ILE A 12 -6.18 -0.91 7.46
N GLY A 13 -5.60 -2.04 7.04
CA GLY A 13 -4.18 -2.11 6.68
C GLY A 13 -3.82 -1.20 5.52
N LEU A 14 -4.60 -1.21 4.45
CA LEU A 14 -4.38 -0.35 3.29
C LEU A 14 -4.55 1.14 3.64
N SER A 15 -5.56 1.49 4.44
CA SER A 15 -5.76 2.88 4.89
C SER A 15 -4.57 3.40 5.71
N ILE A 16 -4.07 2.59 6.65
CA ILE A 16 -2.88 2.95 7.43
C ILE A 16 -1.66 3.08 6.51
N SER A 17 -1.48 2.17 5.56
CA SER A 17 -0.37 2.20 4.61
C SER A 17 -0.39 3.44 3.71
N ILE A 18 -1.57 3.85 3.26
CA ILE A 18 -1.74 5.08 2.46
C ILE A 18 -1.33 6.29 3.29
N VAL A 19 -1.83 6.42 4.51
CA VAL A 19 -1.53 7.56 5.38
C VAL A 19 -0.04 7.62 5.71
N LEU A 20 0.55 6.50 6.13
CA LEU A 20 1.96 6.40 6.47
C LEU A 20 2.84 6.61 5.23
N GLY A 21 2.52 5.95 4.12
CA GLY A 21 3.31 6.02 2.89
C GLY A 21 3.32 7.41 2.28
N LEU A 22 2.16 8.07 2.19
CA LEU A 22 2.06 9.45 1.74
C LEU A 22 2.77 10.41 2.70
N GLY A 23 2.57 10.24 4.01
CA GLY A 23 3.21 11.09 5.01
C GLY A 23 4.73 11.03 4.92
N LEU A 24 5.31 9.83 4.80
CA LEU A 24 6.75 9.64 4.64
C LEU A 24 7.27 10.18 3.29
N ALA A 25 6.55 9.95 2.19
CA ALA A 25 6.94 10.46 0.88
C ALA A 25 6.98 12.00 0.86
N VAL A 26 5.94 12.64 1.41
CA VAL A 26 5.89 14.10 1.54
C VAL A 26 6.99 14.62 2.48
N LEU A 27 7.23 13.95 3.61
CA LEU A 27 8.28 14.34 4.55
C LEU A 27 9.67 14.31 3.90
N MET A 28 9.94 13.27 3.11
CA MET A 28 11.20 13.14 2.37
C MET A 28 11.32 14.17 1.23
N ASP A 29 10.22 14.56 0.58
CA ASP A 29 10.25 15.61 -0.46
C ASP A 29 10.53 17.00 0.12
N ILE A 30 9.99 17.29 1.30
CA ILE A 30 10.12 18.62 1.94
C ILE A 30 11.48 18.78 2.64
N SER A 31 12.10 17.68 3.11
CA SER A 31 13.30 17.72 3.95
C SER A 31 14.38 16.78 3.41
N GLU A 32 15.48 17.35 2.91
CA GLU A 32 16.66 16.57 2.49
C GLU A 32 17.26 15.72 3.62
N ILE A 33 17.16 16.18 4.87
CA ILE A 33 17.63 15.43 6.03
C ILE A 33 16.77 14.18 6.22
N ALA A 34 15.44 14.33 6.09
CA ALA A 34 14.51 13.20 6.16
C ALA A 34 14.73 12.22 5.01
N GLU A 35 14.95 12.72 3.79
CA GLU A 35 15.27 11.88 2.63
C GLU A 35 16.52 11.05 2.88
N LYS A 36 17.64 11.71 3.22
CA LYS A 36 18.94 11.04 3.45
C LYS A 36 18.90 10.04 4.61
N ALA A 37 18.06 10.28 5.62
CA ALA A 37 17.92 9.40 6.77
C ALA A 37 16.92 8.25 6.52
N LEU A 38 15.74 8.54 5.99
CA LEU A 38 14.64 7.57 5.90
C LEU A 38 14.72 6.70 4.66
N TYR A 39 15.10 7.25 3.50
CA TYR A 39 15.12 6.51 2.25
C TYR A 39 16.01 5.24 2.31
N PRO A 40 17.27 5.30 2.81
CA PRO A 40 18.09 4.10 2.95
C PRO A 40 17.49 3.08 3.94
N LEU A 41 16.87 3.55 5.03
CA LEU A 41 16.23 2.68 6.02
C LEU A 41 15.00 1.97 5.44
N ILE A 42 14.20 2.70 4.65
CA ILE A 42 13.03 2.14 3.97
C ILE A 42 13.47 1.07 2.99
N ILE A 43 14.50 1.31 2.17
CA ILE A 43 15.03 0.32 1.22
C ILE A 43 15.62 -0.88 1.96
N ALA A 44 16.43 -0.66 2.98
CA ALA A 44 17.03 -1.73 3.76
C ALA A 44 15.98 -2.62 4.45
N SER A 45 14.90 -2.04 4.96
CA SER A 45 13.85 -2.81 5.62
C SER A 45 13.08 -3.75 4.66
N GLN A 46 13.06 -3.48 3.34
CA GLN A 46 12.51 -4.39 2.35
C GLN A 46 13.31 -5.70 2.19
N THR A 47 14.56 -5.74 2.64
CA THR A 47 15.36 -6.97 2.61
C THR A 47 14.91 -8.00 3.63
N ILE A 48 14.12 -7.57 4.63
CA ILE A 48 13.60 -8.46 5.65
C ILE A 48 12.35 -9.18 5.10
N PRO A 49 12.33 -10.53 5.06
CA PRO A 49 11.16 -11.26 4.60
C PRO A 49 9.96 -11.00 5.50
N THR A 50 8.94 -10.31 4.98
CA THR A 50 7.74 -9.95 5.74
C THR A 50 7.00 -11.17 6.28
N THR A 51 7.03 -12.29 5.56
CA THR A 51 6.46 -13.57 5.99
C THR A 51 7.17 -14.13 7.24
N ALA A 52 8.46 -13.84 7.42
CA ALA A 52 9.20 -14.25 8.61
C ALA A 52 8.88 -13.36 9.84
N LEU A 53 8.43 -12.12 9.62
CA LEU A 53 8.01 -11.22 10.70
C LEU A 53 6.58 -11.50 11.19
N ALA A 54 5.74 -12.11 10.37
CA ALA A 54 4.34 -12.33 10.70
C ALA A 54 4.12 -13.15 11.99
N PRO A 55 4.89 -14.23 12.31
CA PRO A 55 4.81 -14.90 13.61
C PRO A 55 5.17 -14.01 14.79
N LEU A 56 6.12 -13.08 14.64
CA LEU A 56 6.50 -12.13 15.69
C LEU A 56 5.35 -11.19 16.03
N PHE A 57 4.61 -10.72 15.03
CA PHE A 57 3.43 -9.89 15.28
C PHE A 57 2.34 -10.65 16.01
N VAL A 58 2.18 -11.95 15.76
CA VAL A 58 1.26 -12.79 16.54
C VAL A 58 1.73 -12.93 17.98
N LEU A 59 3.03 -13.08 18.21
CA LEU A 59 3.59 -13.15 19.58
C LEU A 59 3.43 -11.84 20.34
N TRP A 60 3.58 -10.69 19.69
CA TRP A 60 3.50 -9.37 20.34
C TRP A 60 2.07 -8.88 20.52
N PHE A 61 1.20 -9.09 19.54
CA PHE A 61 -0.16 -8.53 19.48
C PHE A 61 -1.26 -9.59 19.62
N GLY A 62 -0.87 -10.87 19.79
CA GLY A 62 -1.82 -11.99 19.91
C GLY A 62 -2.54 -12.29 18.59
N TYR A 63 -3.58 -13.13 18.71
CA TYR A 63 -4.40 -13.59 17.58
C TYR A 63 -5.46 -12.58 17.12
N GLY A 64 -5.39 -11.35 17.59
CA GLY A 64 -6.31 -10.27 17.26
C GLY A 64 -6.21 -9.79 15.81
N ILE A 65 -6.97 -8.75 15.47
CA ILE A 65 -6.95 -8.14 14.13
C ILE A 65 -5.62 -7.42 13.86
N TRP A 66 -4.97 -6.86 14.88
CA TRP A 66 -3.80 -5.99 14.75
C TRP A 66 -2.57 -6.72 14.22
N SER A 67 -2.34 -7.97 14.60
CA SER A 67 -1.24 -8.77 14.05
C SER A 67 -1.34 -8.93 12.52
N LYS A 68 -2.55 -9.13 12.01
CA LYS A 68 -2.84 -9.26 10.57
C LYS A 68 -2.75 -7.91 9.85
N VAL A 69 -3.29 -6.86 10.47
CA VAL A 69 -3.19 -5.49 9.96
C VAL A 69 -1.74 -5.07 9.82
N LEU A 70 -0.88 -5.36 10.80
CA LEU A 70 0.54 -5.02 10.73
C LEU A 70 1.27 -5.73 9.59
N VAL A 71 0.97 -7.02 9.35
CA VAL A 71 1.52 -7.75 8.18
C VAL A 71 1.09 -7.06 6.88
N THR A 72 -0.20 -6.70 6.77
CA THR A 72 -0.73 -6.00 5.61
C THR A 72 -0.07 -4.65 5.41
N VAL A 73 0.05 -3.86 6.48
CA VAL A 73 0.73 -2.55 6.44
C VAL A 73 2.17 -2.71 5.98
N LEU A 74 2.91 -3.66 6.54
CA LEU A 74 4.32 -3.84 6.21
C LEU A 74 4.54 -4.20 4.73
N ILE A 75 3.62 -4.95 4.13
CA ILE A 75 3.70 -5.33 2.71
C ILE A 75 3.32 -4.16 1.79
N THR A 76 2.39 -3.31 2.20
CA THR A 76 1.79 -2.32 1.30
C THR A 76 2.35 -0.91 1.44
N PHE A 77 2.89 -0.55 2.61
CA PHE A 77 3.35 0.82 2.82
C PHE A 77 4.61 1.17 2.00
N PHE A 78 5.53 0.21 1.81
CA PHE A 78 6.76 0.45 1.05
C PHE A 78 6.50 0.84 -0.41
N PRO A 79 5.74 0.05 -1.21
CA PRO A 79 5.48 0.43 -2.59
C PRO A 79 4.78 1.79 -2.68
N ILE A 80 3.88 2.11 -1.76
CA ILE A 80 3.22 3.42 -1.72
C ILE A 80 4.24 4.53 -1.47
N THR A 81 5.08 4.38 -0.43
CA THR A 81 6.06 5.40 -0.05
C THR A 81 7.04 5.68 -1.18
N ILE A 82 7.65 4.62 -1.75
CA ILE A 82 8.70 4.78 -2.76
C ILE A 82 8.11 5.31 -4.06
N THR A 83 7.01 4.74 -4.56
CA THR A 83 6.42 5.18 -5.83
C THR A 83 5.94 6.62 -5.78
N VAL A 84 5.37 7.06 -4.66
CA VAL A 84 4.95 8.46 -4.50
C VAL A 84 6.16 9.38 -4.36
N PHE A 85 7.18 8.98 -3.61
CA PHE A 85 8.40 9.76 -3.47
C PHE A 85 9.13 9.92 -4.80
N ASP A 86 9.27 8.83 -5.59
CA ASP A 86 9.84 8.89 -6.95
C ASP A 86 9.00 9.81 -7.86
N GLY A 87 7.69 9.81 -7.67
CA GLY A 87 6.80 10.76 -8.32
C GLY A 87 7.14 12.21 -8.00
N PHE A 88 7.42 12.55 -6.74
CA PHE A 88 7.89 13.90 -6.35
C PHE A 88 9.24 14.24 -6.99
N LYS A 89 10.16 13.29 -7.03
CA LYS A 89 11.50 13.48 -7.64
C LYS A 89 11.44 13.59 -9.17
N SER A 90 10.40 13.10 -9.81
CA SER A 90 10.22 13.21 -11.27
C SER A 90 9.81 14.63 -11.72
N VAL A 91 9.39 15.49 -10.82
CA VAL A 91 9.09 16.88 -11.11
C VAL A 91 10.38 17.62 -11.46
N LYS A 92 10.42 18.23 -12.66
CA LYS A 92 11.61 18.92 -13.15
C LYS A 92 11.93 20.15 -12.30
N THR A 93 13.15 20.24 -11.84
CA THR A 93 13.65 21.37 -11.03
C THR A 93 13.49 22.71 -11.79
N GLU A 94 13.68 22.71 -13.10
CA GLU A 94 13.53 23.89 -13.94
C GLU A 94 12.10 24.48 -13.89
N MET A 95 11.09 23.60 -13.74
CA MET A 95 9.70 24.05 -13.58
C MET A 95 9.47 24.70 -12.21
N GLU A 96 10.09 24.18 -11.17
CA GLU A 96 10.03 24.78 -9.83
C GLU A 96 10.72 26.14 -9.82
N GLU A 97 11.92 26.24 -10.39
CA GLU A 97 12.69 27.47 -10.52
C GLU A 97 11.95 28.52 -11.34
N LEU A 98 11.33 28.12 -12.45
CA LEU A 98 10.53 29.01 -13.27
C LEU A 98 9.36 29.61 -12.49
N LEU A 99 8.59 28.78 -11.77
CA LEU A 99 7.49 29.27 -10.94
C LEU A 99 8.00 30.17 -9.79
N PHE A 100 9.16 29.85 -9.24
CA PHE A 100 9.79 30.69 -8.21
C PHE A 100 10.17 32.06 -8.76
N THR A 101 10.69 32.13 -10.00
CA THR A 101 11.01 33.39 -10.71
C THR A 101 9.76 34.25 -10.95
N PHE A 102 8.60 33.63 -11.17
CA PHE A 102 7.32 34.33 -11.25
C PHE A 102 6.73 34.72 -9.89
N GLY A 103 7.46 34.54 -8.79
CA GLY A 103 7.05 34.93 -7.45
C GLY A 103 6.14 33.92 -6.72
N ALA A 104 6.07 32.66 -7.20
CA ALA A 104 5.33 31.64 -6.50
C ALA A 104 6.02 31.24 -5.20
N SER A 105 5.25 31.14 -4.13
CA SER A 105 5.75 30.62 -2.85
C SER A 105 5.97 29.09 -2.92
N LYS A 106 6.84 28.57 -2.04
CA LYS A 106 7.06 27.10 -1.91
C LYS A 106 5.75 26.32 -1.74
N ARG A 107 4.81 26.86 -0.97
CA ARG A 107 3.48 26.26 -0.78
C ARG A 107 2.67 26.23 -2.08
N GLN A 108 2.72 27.28 -2.87
CA GLN A 108 2.03 27.34 -4.17
C GLN A 108 2.64 26.34 -5.15
N ILE A 109 3.97 26.21 -5.20
CA ILE A 109 4.67 25.21 -6.03
C ILE A 109 4.26 23.80 -5.61
N PHE A 110 4.25 23.51 -4.31
CA PHE A 110 3.85 22.20 -3.81
C PHE A 110 2.42 21.84 -4.20
N PHE A 111 1.44 22.69 -3.95
CA PHE A 111 0.03 22.38 -4.21
C PHE A 111 -0.37 22.50 -5.69
N LYS A 112 0.24 23.40 -6.47
CA LYS A 112 -0.16 23.67 -7.86
C LYS A 112 0.68 22.93 -8.89
N LEU A 113 1.91 22.51 -8.56
CA LEU A 113 2.80 21.79 -9.45
C LEU A 113 3.03 20.35 -8.96
N LYS A 114 3.61 20.18 -7.76
CA LYS A 114 4.03 18.86 -7.27
C LYS A 114 2.86 17.91 -7.05
N ILE A 115 1.85 18.30 -6.30
CA ILE A 115 0.68 17.43 -6.02
C ILE A 115 0.00 16.94 -7.31
N PRO A 116 -0.40 17.81 -8.27
CA PRO A 116 -0.98 17.34 -9.52
C PRO A 116 -0.06 16.44 -10.35
N ALA A 117 1.26 16.72 -10.37
CA ALA A 117 2.24 15.92 -11.09
C ALA A 117 2.42 14.51 -10.48
N VAL A 118 2.29 14.37 -9.16
CA VAL A 118 2.47 13.10 -8.43
C VAL A 118 1.20 12.25 -8.42
N LEU A 119 0.01 12.82 -8.65
CA LEU A 119 -1.26 12.08 -8.64
C LEU A 119 -1.25 10.81 -9.49
N PRO A 120 -0.71 10.76 -10.71
CA PRO A 120 -0.61 9.52 -11.49
C PRO A 120 0.25 8.44 -10.79
N CYS A 121 1.36 8.84 -10.17
CA CYS A 121 2.23 7.94 -9.42
C CYS A 121 1.50 7.40 -8.19
N PHE A 122 0.75 8.25 -7.49
CA PHE A 122 -0.09 7.85 -6.36
C PHE A 122 -1.11 6.78 -6.78
N PHE A 123 -1.88 6.99 -7.86
CA PHE A 123 -2.84 5.99 -8.32
C PHE A 123 -2.17 4.69 -8.77
N SER A 124 -1.00 4.79 -9.40
CA SER A 124 -0.19 3.62 -9.76
C SER A 124 0.24 2.83 -8.52
N ALA A 125 0.70 3.53 -7.46
CA ALA A 125 1.04 2.92 -6.18
C ALA A 125 -0.17 2.21 -5.52
N ILE A 126 -1.35 2.85 -5.53
CA ILE A 126 -2.57 2.25 -4.96
C ILE A 126 -3.01 1.02 -5.76
N LYS A 127 -2.95 1.05 -7.10
CA LYS A 127 -3.26 -0.13 -7.93
C LYS A 127 -2.34 -1.33 -7.63
N MET A 128 -1.09 -1.09 -7.27
CA MET A 128 -0.17 -2.12 -6.81
C MET A 128 -0.46 -2.55 -5.37
N ALA A 129 -0.75 -1.61 -4.49
CA ALA A 129 -0.97 -1.87 -3.07
C ALA A 129 -2.27 -2.65 -2.79
N VAL A 130 -3.32 -2.48 -3.60
CA VAL A 130 -4.60 -3.18 -3.44
C VAL A 130 -4.43 -4.70 -3.47
N PRO A 131 -3.91 -5.34 -4.52
CA PRO A 131 -3.69 -6.78 -4.51
C PRO A 131 -2.68 -7.21 -3.43
N MET A 132 -1.63 -6.41 -3.18
CA MET A 132 -0.67 -6.69 -2.12
C MET A 132 -1.30 -6.69 -0.73
N SER A 133 -2.28 -5.82 -0.47
CA SER A 133 -3.00 -5.78 0.81
C SER A 133 -3.83 -7.04 1.05
N ILE A 134 -4.41 -7.60 0.00
CA ILE A 134 -5.16 -8.85 0.06
C ILE A 134 -4.22 -10.03 0.35
N ILE A 135 -3.05 -10.05 -0.31
CA ILE A 135 -2.00 -11.05 -0.02
C ILE A 135 -1.52 -10.93 1.43
N GLY A 136 -1.25 -9.71 1.89
CA GLY A 136 -0.83 -9.44 3.26
C GLY A 136 -1.85 -9.90 4.30
N ALA A 137 -3.13 -9.61 4.07
CA ALA A 137 -4.22 -10.08 4.92
C ALA A 137 -4.29 -11.61 4.95
N ALA A 138 -4.22 -12.27 3.80
CA ALA A 138 -4.23 -13.73 3.72
C ALA A 138 -3.04 -14.37 4.46
N ILE A 139 -1.82 -13.82 4.32
CA ILE A 139 -0.63 -14.28 5.06
C ILE A 139 -0.83 -14.10 6.57
N GLY A 140 -1.31 -12.93 7.00
CA GLY A 140 -1.60 -12.67 8.41
C GLY A 140 -2.66 -13.63 8.99
N GLU A 141 -3.67 -13.96 8.18
CA GLU A 141 -4.72 -14.93 8.57
C GLU A 141 -4.22 -16.37 8.64
N TRP A 142 -3.25 -16.74 7.83
CA TRP A 142 -2.63 -18.07 7.86
C TRP A 142 -1.95 -18.35 9.20
N LEU A 143 -1.39 -17.34 9.83
CA LEU A 143 -0.52 -17.49 11.00
C LEU A 143 -1.27 -17.31 12.32
N GLY A 144 -2.32 -16.52 12.33
CA GLY A 144 -2.93 -16.14 13.60
C GLY A 144 -4.42 -15.83 13.56
N ALA A 145 -5.22 -16.45 12.68
CA ALA A 145 -6.64 -16.16 12.61
C ALA A 145 -7.52 -17.31 13.09
N GLN A 146 -8.74 -16.94 13.50
CA GLN A 146 -9.87 -17.87 13.71
C GLN A 146 -10.99 -17.65 12.68
N SER A 147 -10.82 -16.65 11.81
CA SER A 147 -11.72 -16.32 10.70
C SER A 147 -10.96 -15.65 9.58
N GLY A 148 -11.53 -15.63 8.39
CA GLY A 148 -10.93 -15.06 7.19
C GLY A 148 -10.74 -16.10 6.08
N LEU A 149 -10.52 -15.63 4.85
CA LEU A 149 -10.34 -16.52 3.71
C LEU A 149 -8.98 -17.21 3.72
N GLY A 150 -7.94 -16.54 4.21
CA GLY A 150 -6.63 -17.16 4.44
C GLY A 150 -6.69 -18.24 5.51
N TYR A 151 -7.36 -17.98 6.62
CA TYR A 151 -7.63 -19.00 7.65
C TYR A 151 -8.39 -20.21 7.07
N PHE A 152 -9.44 -19.97 6.30
CA PHE A 152 -10.22 -21.03 5.66
C PHE A 152 -9.35 -21.88 4.72
N SER A 153 -8.55 -21.25 3.86
CA SER A 153 -7.61 -21.93 2.97
C SER A 153 -6.63 -22.84 3.75
N ARG A 154 -6.04 -22.29 4.83
CA ARG A 154 -5.15 -23.08 5.71
C ARG A 154 -5.86 -24.30 6.32
N ARG A 155 -7.08 -24.13 6.79
CA ARG A 155 -7.87 -25.20 7.37
C ARG A 155 -8.17 -26.31 6.35
N MET A 156 -8.49 -25.95 5.11
CA MET A 156 -8.71 -26.93 4.03
C MET A 156 -7.41 -27.66 3.66
N MET A 157 -6.28 -26.96 3.71
CA MET A 157 -4.96 -27.56 3.49
C MET A 157 -4.66 -28.66 4.53
N THR A 158 -4.99 -28.46 5.80
CA THR A 158 -4.81 -29.50 6.82
C THR A 158 -5.73 -30.71 6.64
N GLN A 159 -6.82 -30.57 5.90
CA GLN A 159 -7.75 -31.63 5.53
C GLN A 159 -7.41 -32.28 4.19
N LEU A 160 -6.33 -31.84 3.52
CA LEU A 160 -5.91 -32.26 2.18
C LEU A 160 -7.01 -32.05 1.12
N ASP A 161 -7.91 -31.08 1.34
CA ASP A 161 -8.94 -30.69 0.40
C ASP A 161 -8.40 -29.61 -0.55
N GLY A 162 -7.90 -30.04 -1.71
CA GLY A 162 -7.36 -29.12 -2.73
C GLY A 162 -8.42 -28.15 -3.28
N ALA A 163 -9.65 -28.57 -3.46
CA ALA A 163 -10.73 -27.70 -3.94
C ALA A 163 -11.06 -26.62 -2.91
N GLY A 164 -11.13 -26.99 -1.63
CA GLY A 164 -11.34 -26.07 -0.51
C GLY A 164 -10.21 -25.09 -0.32
N VAL A 165 -8.97 -25.42 -0.71
CA VAL A 165 -7.84 -24.47 -0.71
C VAL A 165 -7.95 -23.48 -1.87
N PHE A 166 -8.32 -23.94 -3.07
CA PHE A 166 -8.38 -23.12 -4.28
C PHE A 166 -9.53 -22.10 -4.27
N ALA A 167 -10.69 -22.49 -3.76
CA ALA A 167 -11.89 -21.64 -3.77
C ALA A 167 -11.67 -20.24 -3.12
N PRO A 168 -11.11 -20.10 -1.90
CA PRO A 168 -10.84 -18.79 -1.32
C PRO A 168 -9.77 -18.01 -2.08
N ILE A 169 -8.78 -18.68 -2.71
CA ILE A 169 -7.75 -18.01 -3.52
C ILE A 169 -8.39 -17.37 -4.75
N LEU A 170 -9.25 -18.10 -5.47
CA LEU A 170 -9.98 -17.54 -6.61
C LEU A 170 -10.87 -16.37 -6.19
N LEU A 171 -11.58 -16.50 -5.07
CA LEU A 171 -12.42 -15.41 -4.55
C LEU A 171 -11.60 -14.16 -4.22
N LEU A 172 -10.45 -14.31 -3.54
CA LEU A 172 -9.53 -13.22 -3.25
C LEU A 172 -9.00 -12.56 -4.54
N SER A 173 -8.69 -13.35 -5.56
CA SER A 173 -8.23 -12.84 -6.86
C SER A 173 -9.31 -12.00 -7.56
N VAL A 174 -10.55 -12.46 -7.56
CA VAL A 174 -11.69 -11.71 -8.12
C VAL A 174 -11.90 -10.40 -7.37
N VAL A 175 -11.84 -10.44 -6.05
CA VAL A 175 -11.97 -9.25 -5.20
C VAL A 175 -10.81 -8.28 -5.46
N ALA A 176 -9.57 -8.77 -5.59
CA ALA A 176 -8.42 -7.94 -5.93
C ALA A 176 -8.59 -7.23 -7.27
N MET A 177 -9.02 -7.97 -8.31
CA MET A 177 -9.29 -7.40 -9.64
C MET A 177 -10.38 -6.33 -9.57
N PHE A 178 -11.49 -6.60 -8.87
CA PHE A 178 -12.58 -5.66 -8.72
C PHE A 178 -12.13 -4.34 -8.07
N PHE A 179 -11.40 -4.39 -6.96
CA PHE A 179 -10.92 -3.17 -6.31
C PHE A 179 -9.83 -2.45 -7.10
N THR A 180 -8.96 -3.18 -7.79
CA THR A 180 -7.95 -2.56 -8.68
C THR A 180 -8.62 -1.81 -9.84
N GLU A 181 -9.66 -2.40 -10.45
CA GLU A 181 -10.43 -1.75 -11.51
C GLU A 181 -11.19 -0.53 -10.98
N LEU A 182 -11.75 -0.61 -9.77
CA LEU A 182 -12.38 0.54 -9.13
C LEU A 182 -11.39 1.71 -8.97
N VAL A 183 -10.17 1.44 -8.53
CA VAL A 183 -9.11 2.45 -8.42
C VAL A 183 -8.73 3.00 -9.80
N ALA A 184 -8.67 2.17 -10.84
CA ALA A 184 -8.38 2.61 -12.22
C ALA A 184 -9.50 3.53 -12.76
N ILE A 185 -10.75 3.25 -12.44
CA ILE A 185 -11.89 4.13 -12.81
C ILE A 185 -11.79 5.47 -12.07
N LEU A 186 -11.44 5.46 -10.78
CA LEU A 186 -11.24 6.69 -10.01
C LEU A 186 -10.08 7.52 -10.57
N GLU A 187 -8.96 6.89 -10.94
CA GLU A 187 -7.83 7.56 -11.60
C GLU A 187 -8.29 8.27 -12.87
N LYS A 188 -8.97 7.57 -13.78
CA LYS A 188 -9.45 8.16 -15.05
C LYS A 188 -10.40 9.35 -14.82
N ARG A 189 -11.20 9.32 -13.77
CA ARG A 189 -12.11 10.43 -13.45
C ARG A 189 -11.40 11.63 -12.83
N LEU A 190 -10.36 11.41 -12.06
CA LEU A 190 -9.63 12.46 -11.34
C LEU A 190 -8.47 13.04 -12.16
N ILE A 191 -7.86 12.26 -13.04
CA ILE A 191 -6.70 12.67 -13.86
C ILE A 191 -7.14 12.76 -15.34
N HIS A 192 -8.05 13.70 -15.62
CA HIS A 192 -8.55 13.91 -16.99
C HIS A 192 -7.53 14.62 -17.90
N TRP A 193 -6.54 15.33 -17.34
CA TRP A 193 -5.52 16.06 -18.10
C TRP A 193 -4.39 15.20 -18.67
N ARG A 194 -4.38 13.90 -18.40
CA ARG A 194 -3.37 12.95 -18.93
C ARG A 194 -3.81 12.24 -20.20
N ASN A 195 -5.06 12.39 -20.61
CA ASN A 195 -5.62 11.70 -21.77
C ASN A 195 -5.45 12.48 -23.09
N ASP A 196 -4.69 13.59 -23.07
CA ASP A 196 -4.23 14.35 -24.20
C ASP A 196 -2.69 14.09 -24.33
#